data_684916eb1783bfdd87b4534b30b3f179
#
_entry.id   684916eb1783bfdd87b4534b30b3f179
#
_cell.length_a   1.000
_cell.length_b   1.000
_cell.length_c   1.000
_cell.angle_alpha   90.00
_cell.angle_beta   90.00
_cell.angle_gamma   90.00
#
_symmetry.space_group_name_H-M   'P 1'
#
loop_
_entity.id
_entity.type
_entity.pdbx_description
1 polymer ?
#
loop_
_entity_poly.entity_id
_entity_poly.type
_entity_poly.pdbx_seq_one_letter_code
_entity_poly.pdbx_strand_id
1 'polypeptide(L)'
;MLMDTDFKDSLINAQSVEEFMDLINQKEAAQKAKEEAQKEFTGTYRLLAVIACPTGIAHTYMAAEALEEKAKQMGITIKVETDGSGGTKNAPTAKEIEECEAIIVAADKNVEMARFDGKPVIQVKVADGINKAEELINEALSGNAPIYHADHVSTTVESESDESVGRQNYKHLMNGVSHMLPFVIGGGILIVLAFLFDDCTIDPSNFGKNTPLAAFFKTTGDTAFGFMLPILAGYISMSISDRPGLAVGFVGGALASQENSGFLGALVAGFAAGYLIKGLRKLFDHLPDAFEGLKPVLLYPFFGLLLMALLMTFIINPPVAAINTALINALNSMGGSSKVILGMLIGGMMAVDMGGPINKAAYVFGTASIASGNYDIMAAVMIGGMVPPLAIALATFFFKNHFTKKEQQTTLTNVIMGLSFITEGAIPFAASDPLHILPACVAGSAVAGALSMFFNCTLMAPHGGIFVIGVISNPLGYLFALAVGSVVGMFGLALLKKPLK
;
A
#
# COMPACT_ATOMS: atom_id res chain seq x y z
N MET A 1 -23.34 7.13 31.87
CA MET A 1 -22.91 6.56 33.16
C MET A 1 -23.16 5.06 33.24
N LEU A 2 -24.37 4.55 33.08
CA LEU A 2 -24.70 3.11 33.27
C LEU A 2 -24.30 2.18 32.10
N MET A 3 -23.67 2.68 31.05
CA MET A 3 -23.16 1.88 29.91
C MET A 3 -21.66 1.51 30.02
N ASP A 4 -20.95 2.02 31.03
CA ASP A 4 -19.56 1.70 31.30
C ASP A 4 -19.53 0.47 32.21
N THR A 5 -19.16 -0.68 31.65
CA THR A 5 -19.16 -1.98 32.34
C THR A 5 -18.21 -2.00 33.54
N ASP A 6 -17.03 -1.41 33.40
CA ASP A 6 -15.99 -1.38 34.42
C ASP A 6 -16.41 -0.52 35.63
N PHE A 7 -17.08 0.60 35.36
CA PHE A 7 -17.64 1.45 36.41
C PHE A 7 -18.82 0.79 37.12
N LYS A 8 -19.66 0.10 36.38
CA LYS A 8 -20.77 -0.68 36.95
C LYS A 8 -20.28 -1.81 37.88
N ASP A 9 -19.24 -2.50 37.47
CA ASP A 9 -18.62 -3.56 38.28
C ASP A 9 -17.93 -2.98 39.51
N SER A 10 -17.31 -1.81 39.45
CA SER A 10 -16.75 -1.08 40.57
C SER A 10 -17.83 -0.67 41.59
N LEU A 11 -19.00 -0.23 41.11
CA LEU A 11 -20.13 0.12 41.99
C LEU A 11 -20.76 -1.12 42.65
N ILE A 12 -20.83 -2.25 41.96
CA ILE A 12 -21.36 -3.52 42.51
C ILE A 12 -20.42 -4.08 43.57
N ASN A 13 -19.12 -3.86 43.45
CA ASN A 13 -18.11 -4.37 44.37
C ASN A 13 -17.78 -3.44 45.54
N ALA A 14 -18.40 -2.25 45.63
CA ALA A 14 -18.21 -1.31 46.73
C ALA A 14 -18.63 -1.94 48.08
N GLN A 15 -17.72 -1.91 49.06
CA GLN A 15 -17.91 -2.58 50.37
C GLN A 15 -18.63 -1.70 51.40
N SER A 16 -18.82 -0.41 51.10
CA SER A 16 -19.53 0.53 51.98
C SER A 16 -20.34 1.56 51.18
N VAL A 17 -21.35 2.16 51.83
CA VAL A 17 -22.15 3.24 51.25
C VAL A 17 -21.28 4.48 50.97
N GLU A 18 -20.26 4.73 51.79
CA GLU A 18 -19.33 5.84 51.62
C GLU A 18 -18.46 5.63 50.36
N GLU A 19 -17.91 4.44 50.14
CA GLU A 19 -17.13 4.07 48.99
C GLU A 19 -17.98 4.13 47.71
N PHE A 20 -19.23 3.70 47.74
CA PHE A 20 -20.17 3.81 46.64
C PHE A 20 -20.45 5.27 46.25
N MET A 21 -20.66 6.15 47.24
CA MET A 21 -20.88 7.58 47.00
C MET A 21 -19.64 8.29 46.50
N ASP A 22 -18.45 7.92 46.97
CA ASP A 22 -17.18 8.47 46.51
C ASP A 22 -16.90 8.11 45.06
N LEU A 23 -17.18 6.90 44.64
CA LEU A 23 -17.05 6.47 43.23
C LEU A 23 -17.98 7.27 42.30
N ILE A 24 -19.23 7.53 42.73
CA ILE A 24 -20.17 8.36 41.99
C ILE A 24 -19.68 9.80 41.90
N ASN A 25 -19.29 10.39 43.03
CA ASN A 25 -18.83 11.77 43.08
C ASN A 25 -17.55 11.99 42.23
N GLN A 26 -16.61 11.05 42.25
CA GLN A 26 -15.41 11.09 41.38
C GLN A 26 -15.77 11.03 39.90
N LYS A 27 -16.72 10.15 39.53
CA LYS A 27 -17.17 10.05 38.14
C LYS A 27 -17.95 11.29 37.69
N GLU A 28 -18.78 11.86 38.55
CA GLU A 28 -19.49 13.12 38.28
C GLU A 28 -18.53 14.31 38.15
N ALA A 29 -17.53 14.40 39.02
CA ALA A 29 -16.49 15.43 38.94
C ALA A 29 -15.68 15.31 37.64
N ALA A 30 -15.30 14.08 37.25
CA ALA A 30 -14.61 13.81 35.99
C ALA A 30 -15.49 14.14 34.76
N GLN A 31 -16.80 13.90 34.85
CA GLN A 31 -17.72 14.21 33.77
C GLN A 31 -17.97 15.72 33.66
N LYS A 32 -18.12 16.43 34.80
CA LYS A 32 -18.22 17.90 34.83
C LYS A 32 -16.96 18.56 34.29
N ALA A 33 -15.77 18.07 34.66
CA ALA A 33 -14.51 18.58 34.12
C ALA A 33 -14.40 18.38 32.60
N LYS A 34 -14.90 17.24 32.05
CA LYS A 34 -15.01 17.02 30.62
C LYS A 34 -16.02 17.95 29.92
N GLU A 35 -17.16 18.22 30.55
CA GLU A 35 -18.17 19.13 30.03
C GLU A 35 -17.72 20.59 30.08
N GLU A 36 -16.96 20.99 31.12
CA GLU A 36 -16.34 22.33 31.22
C GLU A 36 -15.25 22.53 30.17
N ALA A 37 -14.39 21.55 29.97
CA ALA A 37 -13.37 21.56 28.90
C ALA A 37 -14.01 21.60 27.49
N GLN A 38 -15.15 21.00 27.27
CA GLN A 38 -15.92 21.14 26.02
C GLN A 38 -16.55 22.51 25.82
N LYS A 39 -16.91 23.22 26.92
CA LYS A 39 -17.48 24.56 26.85
C LYS A 39 -16.46 25.65 26.57
N GLU A 40 -15.18 25.45 26.89
CA GLU A 40 -14.10 26.42 26.62
C GLU A 40 -13.58 26.38 25.17
N PHE A 41 -13.83 25.29 24.44
CA PHE A 41 -13.39 25.16 23.05
C PHE A 41 -14.36 25.88 22.09
N THR A 42 -13.90 26.95 21.46
CA THR A 42 -14.68 27.77 20.52
C THR A 42 -14.48 27.40 19.06
N GLY A 43 -13.57 26.48 18.75
CA GLY A 43 -13.28 26.02 17.38
C GLY A 43 -14.26 24.95 16.86
N THR A 44 -14.16 24.66 15.56
CA THR A 44 -15.02 23.67 14.88
C THR A 44 -14.63 22.23 15.24
N TYR A 45 -13.31 21.95 15.29
CA TYR A 45 -12.74 20.63 15.62
C TYR A 45 -11.68 20.76 16.71
N ARG A 46 -11.80 19.98 17.78
CA ARG A 46 -10.85 19.94 18.87
C ARG A 46 -9.53 19.32 18.44
N LEU A 47 -9.61 18.22 17.69
CA LEU A 47 -8.46 17.51 17.15
C LEU A 47 -8.52 17.47 15.63
N LEU A 48 -7.35 17.49 15.03
CA LEU A 48 -7.16 17.15 13.63
C LEU A 48 -6.33 15.86 13.53
N ALA A 49 -6.58 15.08 12.50
CA ALA A 49 -5.72 13.95 12.20
C ALA A 49 -5.37 13.91 10.71
N VAL A 50 -4.18 13.43 10.39
CA VAL A 50 -3.73 13.20 9.01
C VAL A 50 -3.27 11.76 8.90
N ILE A 51 -3.92 11.01 8.02
CA ILE A 51 -3.61 9.61 7.79
C ILE A 51 -3.05 9.45 6.39
N ALA A 52 -1.80 8.99 6.29
CA ALA A 52 -1.12 8.84 5.00
C ALA A 52 -0.37 7.51 4.91
N CYS A 53 -0.79 6.65 3.99
CA CYS A 53 -0.15 5.35 3.71
C CYS A 53 0.38 5.32 2.27
N PRO A 54 1.52 4.67 1.98
CA PRO A 54 2.04 4.55 0.61
C PRO A 54 1.06 3.95 -0.39
N THR A 55 0.25 2.99 0.00
CA THR A 55 -0.79 2.40 -0.85
C THR A 55 -2.11 3.17 -0.83
N GLY A 56 -2.41 3.87 0.27
CA GLY A 56 -3.58 4.76 0.39
C GLY A 56 -4.94 4.08 0.23
N ILE A 57 -5.06 2.76 0.40
CA ILE A 57 -6.31 2.03 0.16
C ILE A 57 -6.97 1.64 1.51
N ALA A 58 -6.66 0.47 2.07
CA ALA A 58 -7.38 -0.03 3.25
C ALA A 58 -6.92 0.61 4.57
N HIS A 59 -5.61 0.61 4.83
CA HIS A 59 -5.06 1.07 6.11
C HIS A 59 -5.36 2.55 6.41
N THR A 60 -5.34 3.39 5.38
CA THR A 60 -5.66 4.82 5.52
C THR A 60 -7.09 5.01 6.01
N TYR A 61 -8.05 4.31 5.41
CA TYR A 61 -9.45 4.44 5.80
C TYR A 61 -9.77 3.76 7.13
N MET A 62 -9.12 2.63 7.43
CA MET A 62 -9.27 1.94 8.72
C MET A 62 -8.76 2.79 9.89
N ALA A 63 -7.61 3.46 9.74
CA ALA A 63 -7.08 4.34 10.77
C ALA A 63 -7.95 5.60 10.94
N ALA A 64 -8.48 6.14 9.84
CA ALA A 64 -9.40 7.26 9.91
C ALA A 64 -10.69 6.87 10.64
N GLU A 65 -11.32 5.75 10.26
CA GLU A 65 -12.53 5.23 10.91
C GLU A 65 -12.31 4.96 12.41
N ALA A 66 -11.16 4.35 12.76
CA ALA A 66 -10.83 4.04 14.16
C ALA A 66 -10.69 5.31 15.01
N LEU A 67 -10.04 6.35 14.49
CA LEU A 67 -9.92 7.65 15.19
C LEU A 67 -11.26 8.37 15.27
N GLU A 68 -12.05 8.40 14.20
CA GLU A 68 -13.36 9.07 14.17
C GLU A 68 -14.36 8.36 15.11
N GLU A 69 -14.43 7.03 15.06
CA GLU A 69 -15.34 6.25 15.93
C GLU A 69 -14.96 6.41 17.40
N LYS A 70 -13.66 6.36 17.72
CA LYS A 70 -13.19 6.51 19.10
C LYS A 70 -13.38 7.94 19.62
N ALA A 71 -13.07 8.95 18.85
CA ALA A 71 -13.34 10.35 19.20
C ALA A 71 -14.83 10.58 19.46
N LYS A 72 -15.70 10.02 18.61
CA LYS A 72 -17.15 10.08 18.80
C LYS A 72 -17.60 9.43 20.10
N GLN A 73 -17.04 8.24 20.46
CA GLN A 73 -17.33 7.56 21.74
C GLN A 73 -16.89 8.40 22.95
N MET A 74 -15.80 9.16 22.80
CA MET A 74 -15.26 10.05 23.83
C MET A 74 -15.93 11.44 23.84
N GLY A 75 -16.83 11.74 22.91
CA GLY A 75 -17.49 13.03 22.77
C GLY A 75 -16.58 14.15 22.27
N ILE A 76 -15.53 13.83 21.51
CA ILE A 76 -14.52 14.75 20.99
C ILE A 76 -14.78 14.99 19.51
N THR A 77 -14.74 16.27 19.09
CA THR A 77 -14.82 16.63 17.68
C THR A 77 -13.47 16.47 17.01
N ILE A 78 -13.39 15.60 16.00
CA ILE A 78 -12.18 15.35 15.22
C ILE A 78 -12.48 15.49 13.73
N LYS A 79 -11.53 16.03 12.96
CA LYS A 79 -11.55 15.99 11.49
C LYS A 79 -10.33 15.21 11.03
N VAL A 80 -10.58 14.20 10.18
CA VAL A 80 -9.53 13.31 9.70
C VAL A 80 -9.29 13.54 8.21
N GLU A 81 -8.10 14.02 7.87
CA GLU A 81 -7.61 14.07 6.51
C GLU A 81 -7.08 12.67 6.12
N THR A 82 -7.46 12.21 4.95
CA THR A 82 -6.97 10.95 4.40
C THR A 82 -6.24 11.18 3.09
N ASP A 83 -4.95 10.83 3.07
CA ASP A 83 -4.10 10.84 1.88
C ASP A 83 -4.06 9.45 1.26
N GLY A 84 -5.17 9.08 0.63
CA GLY A 84 -5.36 7.78 0.00
C GLY A 84 -4.98 7.75 -1.48
N SER A 85 -5.22 6.59 -2.11
CA SER A 85 -5.03 6.38 -3.56
C SER A 85 -5.93 7.27 -4.42
N GLY A 86 -7.07 7.71 -3.88
CA GLY A 86 -8.00 8.65 -4.52
C GLY A 86 -7.66 10.12 -4.32
N GLY A 87 -6.45 10.45 -3.81
CA GLY A 87 -6.02 11.79 -3.47
C GLY A 87 -6.37 12.17 -2.02
N THR A 88 -6.03 13.42 -1.68
CA THR A 88 -6.29 13.98 -0.34
C THR A 88 -7.78 14.31 -0.19
N LYS A 89 -8.40 13.84 0.90
CA LYS A 89 -9.79 14.17 1.28
C LYS A 89 -9.82 14.80 2.65
N ASN A 90 -10.79 15.68 2.88
CA ASN A 90 -11.04 16.36 4.15
C ASN A 90 -9.81 17.14 4.67
N ALA A 91 -8.98 17.70 3.79
CA ALA A 91 -7.85 18.53 4.21
C ALA A 91 -8.31 19.65 5.17
N PRO A 92 -7.64 19.84 6.32
CA PRO A 92 -7.96 20.92 7.23
C PRO A 92 -7.61 22.28 6.62
N THR A 93 -8.47 23.25 6.87
CA THR A 93 -8.23 24.63 6.49
C THR A 93 -7.23 25.28 7.47
N ALA A 94 -6.58 26.38 7.06
CA ALA A 94 -5.67 27.11 7.92
C ALA A 94 -6.34 27.56 9.24
N LYS A 95 -7.64 27.94 9.18
CA LYS A 95 -8.41 28.33 10.35
C LYS A 95 -8.66 27.14 11.30
N GLU A 96 -9.00 25.96 10.77
CA GLU A 96 -9.18 24.76 11.60
C GLU A 96 -7.87 24.31 12.25
N ILE A 97 -6.73 24.49 11.55
CA ILE A 97 -5.39 24.24 12.10
C ILE A 97 -5.09 25.23 13.23
N GLU A 98 -5.44 26.51 13.05
CA GLU A 98 -5.23 27.54 14.07
C GLU A 98 -6.08 27.30 15.32
N GLU A 99 -7.31 26.85 15.16
CA GLU A 99 -8.28 26.63 16.24
C GLU A 99 -8.10 25.31 17.00
N CYS A 100 -7.50 24.26 16.39
CA CYS A 100 -7.37 22.95 17.03
C CYS A 100 -6.42 22.94 18.22
N GLU A 101 -6.67 22.04 19.19
CA GLU A 101 -5.82 21.83 20.37
C GLU A 101 -4.56 21.02 20.02
N ALA A 102 -4.68 19.95 19.21
CA ALA A 102 -3.54 19.12 18.79
C ALA A 102 -3.85 18.38 17.49
N ILE A 103 -2.79 17.84 16.86
CA ILE A 103 -2.83 17.17 15.58
C ILE A 103 -2.19 15.78 15.71
N ILE A 104 -2.86 14.75 15.20
CA ILE A 104 -2.34 13.39 15.14
C ILE A 104 -1.95 13.08 13.69
N VAL A 105 -0.67 12.87 13.43
CA VAL A 105 -0.17 12.46 12.11
C VAL A 105 0.19 10.97 12.15
N ALA A 106 -0.70 10.13 11.64
CA ALA A 106 -0.45 8.69 11.52
C ALA A 106 -0.06 8.38 10.06
N ALA A 107 1.24 8.37 9.79
CA ALA A 107 1.73 8.33 8.42
C ALA A 107 2.93 7.39 8.23
N ASP A 108 2.89 6.61 7.13
CA ASP A 108 4.01 5.78 6.63
C ASP A 108 4.60 6.35 5.33
N LYS A 109 4.15 7.54 4.90
CA LYS A 109 4.73 8.35 3.81
C LYS A 109 4.89 9.80 4.26
N ASN A 110 5.64 10.59 3.49
CA ASN A 110 5.82 12.00 3.80
C ASN A 110 4.50 12.77 3.71
N VAL A 111 4.21 13.56 4.75
CA VAL A 111 3.09 14.49 4.86
C VAL A 111 3.64 15.91 4.82
N GLU A 112 2.88 16.87 4.28
CA GLU A 112 3.25 18.29 4.28
C GLU A 112 3.13 18.88 5.70
N MET A 113 4.18 18.68 6.49
CA MET A 113 4.20 19.03 7.92
C MET A 113 4.32 20.54 8.18
N ALA A 114 4.88 21.31 7.22
CA ALA A 114 5.12 22.75 7.40
C ALA A 114 3.85 23.56 7.75
N ARG A 115 2.67 23.08 7.33
CA ARG A 115 1.38 23.69 7.66
C ARG A 115 0.98 23.57 9.13
N PHE A 116 1.68 22.76 9.91
CA PHE A 116 1.41 22.51 11.34
C PHE A 116 2.43 23.20 12.25
N ASP A 117 3.20 24.15 11.72
CA ASP A 117 4.19 24.90 12.50
C ASP A 117 3.58 25.58 13.74
N GLY A 118 4.23 25.41 14.88
CA GLY A 118 3.78 25.94 16.17
C GLY A 118 2.63 25.16 16.84
N LYS A 119 2.17 24.04 16.28
CA LYS A 119 1.10 23.21 16.85
C LYS A 119 1.62 21.98 17.58
N PRO A 120 0.91 21.52 18.63
CA PRO A 120 1.19 20.22 19.25
C PRO A 120 0.87 19.10 18.24
N VAL A 121 1.88 18.26 17.89
CA VAL A 121 1.74 17.21 16.88
C VAL A 121 2.28 15.89 17.41
N ILE A 122 1.47 14.84 17.36
CA ILE A 122 1.88 13.46 17.62
C ILE A 122 2.13 12.78 16.29
N GLN A 123 3.33 12.27 16.07
CA GLN A 123 3.69 11.54 14.85
C GLN A 123 3.83 10.05 15.14
N VAL A 124 3.01 9.23 14.47
CA VAL A 124 2.99 7.78 14.65
C VAL A 124 2.84 7.07 13.30
N LYS A 125 2.94 5.73 13.30
CA LYS A 125 2.65 4.90 12.15
C LYS A 125 1.14 4.76 11.94
N VAL A 126 0.72 4.49 10.71
CA VAL A 126 -0.69 4.22 10.39
C VAL A 126 -1.25 3.06 11.24
N ALA A 127 -0.44 2.02 11.50
CA ALA A 127 -0.83 0.90 12.35
C ALA A 127 -1.18 1.31 13.79
N ASP A 128 -0.50 2.31 14.35
CA ASP A 128 -0.82 2.83 15.69
C ASP A 128 -2.14 3.62 15.65
N GLY A 129 -2.43 4.35 14.58
CA GLY A 129 -3.73 5.00 14.36
C GLY A 129 -4.90 4.01 14.35
N ILE A 130 -4.69 2.77 13.86
CA ILE A 130 -5.70 1.70 13.89
C ILE A 130 -5.83 1.10 15.30
N ASN A 131 -4.70 0.73 15.93
CA ASN A 131 -4.70 -0.13 17.11
C ASN A 131 -4.72 0.64 18.43
N LYS A 132 -4.30 1.92 18.46
CA LYS A 132 -4.13 2.74 19.65
C LYS A 132 -4.88 4.07 19.57
N ALA A 133 -5.99 4.13 18.84
CA ALA A 133 -6.75 5.36 18.61
C ALA A 133 -7.12 6.07 19.91
N GLU A 134 -7.55 5.35 20.95
CA GLU A 134 -7.89 5.91 22.26
C GLU A 134 -6.69 6.51 22.98
N GLU A 135 -5.55 5.82 22.98
CA GLU A 135 -4.31 6.28 23.60
C GLU A 135 -3.82 7.58 22.93
N LEU A 136 -3.83 7.61 21.58
CA LEU A 136 -3.42 8.77 20.79
C LEU A 136 -4.31 9.99 21.03
N ILE A 137 -5.63 9.80 21.12
CA ILE A 137 -6.57 10.89 21.42
C ILE A 137 -6.33 11.42 22.84
N ASN A 138 -6.14 10.55 23.83
CA ASN A 138 -5.85 10.96 25.20
C ASN A 138 -4.51 11.68 25.30
N GLU A 139 -3.46 11.19 24.63
CA GLU A 139 -2.15 11.82 24.57
C GLU A 139 -2.22 13.21 23.91
N ALA A 140 -2.94 13.34 22.79
CA ALA A 140 -3.15 14.61 22.10
C ALA A 140 -3.83 15.66 22.98
N LEU A 141 -4.79 15.23 23.81
CA LEU A 141 -5.53 16.12 24.72
C LEU A 141 -4.85 16.33 26.07
N SER A 142 -3.80 15.57 26.39
CA SER A 142 -3.08 15.70 27.67
C SER A 142 -2.25 16.99 27.81
N GLY A 143 -2.06 17.73 26.70
CA GLY A 143 -1.18 18.89 26.63
C GLY A 143 0.32 18.55 26.60
N ASN A 144 0.69 17.26 26.54
CA ASN A 144 2.08 16.80 26.51
C ASN A 144 2.60 16.54 25.10
N ALA A 145 1.77 16.72 24.06
CA ALA A 145 2.19 16.55 22.69
C ALA A 145 3.29 17.57 22.32
N PRO A 146 4.39 17.14 21.67
CA PRO A 146 5.48 18.04 21.30
C PRO A 146 4.99 19.09 20.30
N ILE A 147 5.43 20.35 20.50
CA ILE A 147 5.14 21.42 19.55
C ILE A 147 6.01 21.21 18.32
N TYR A 148 5.39 21.10 17.17
CA TYR A 148 6.09 20.98 15.90
C TYR A 148 6.57 22.36 15.43
N HIS A 149 7.85 22.49 15.11
CA HIS A 149 8.44 23.68 14.50
C HIS A 149 8.98 23.35 13.13
N ALA A 150 8.47 24.03 12.11
CA ALA A 150 9.02 23.97 10.77
C ALA A 150 10.23 24.92 10.71
N ASP A 151 11.44 24.38 10.85
CA ASP A 151 12.64 25.15 10.61
C ASP A 151 12.64 25.68 9.18
N HIS A 152 12.88 26.98 9.01
CA HIS A 152 12.92 27.65 7.70
C HIS A 152 14.13 27.26 6.82
N VAL A 153 14.78 26.16 7.12
CA VAL A 153 15.81 25.55 6.28
C VAL A 153 15.45 24.07 6.13
N SER A 154 14.93 23.77 4.94
CA SER A 154 14.94 22.43 4.32
C SER A 154 15.58 21.33 5.17
N THR A 155 14.84 20.32 5.38
CA THR A 155 15.17 18.96 5.74
C THR A 155 14.46 18.50 6.99
N THR A 156 13.41 17.78 6.78
CA THR A 156 12.97 16.65 7.58
C THR A 156 14.14 15.74 7.92
N VAL A 157 14.89 16.05 8.94
CA VAL A 157 16.00 15.24 9.44
C VAL A 157 15.95 15.21 10.96
N GLU A 158 14.83 14.83 11.57
CA GLU A 158 14.84 14.53 13.02
C GLU A 158 14.05 13.29 13.44
N SER A 159 13.51 12.53 12.50
CA SER A 159 13.12 11.14 12.80
C SER A 159 13.97 10.08 12.07
N GLU A 160 15.00 10.49 11.35
CA GLU A 160 15.90 9.56 10.62
C GLU A 160 17.02 8.96 11.50
N SER A 161 17.24 9.43 12.72
CA SER A 161 18.40 8.99 13.51
C SER A 161 18.29 7.57 14.08
N ASP A 162 17.13 6.92 14.00
CA ASP A 162 16.94 5.54 14.49
C ASP A 162 16.32 4.56 13.47
N GLU A 163 15.97 5.01 12.25
CA GLU A 163 15.50 4.08 11.23
C GLU A 163 16.66 3.36 10.53
N SER A 164 16.59 2.04 10.50
CA SER A 164 17.60 1.26 9.75
C SER A 164 17.60 1.66 8.26
N VAL A 165 18.79 1.72 7.64
CA VAL A 165 18.97 2.03 6.21
C VAL A 165 18.05 1.19 5.31
N GLY A 166 17.83 -0.08 5.69
CA GLY A 166 16.91 -0.96 4.97
C GLY A 166 15.47 -0.46 4.97
N ARG A 167 15.00 0.14 6.06
CA ARG A 167 13.64 0.67 6.16
C ARG A 167 13.47 1.95 5.34
N GLN A 168 14.47 2.83 5.32
CA GLN A 168 14.45 4.02 4.47
C GLN A 168 14.41 3.64 2.99
N ASN A 169 15.27 2.70 2.56
CA ASN A 169 15.27 2.21 1.19
C ASN A 169 13.92 1.57 0.81
N TYR A 170 13.29 0.84 1.73
CA TYR A 170 11.94 0.30 1.52
C TYR A 170 10.90 1.41 1.32
N LYS A 171 10.92 2.49 2.12
CA LYS A 171 10.01 3.65 1.94
C LYS A 171 10.18 4.29 0.56
N HIS A 172 11.42 4.51 0.12
CA HIS A 172 11.71 5.06 -1.21
C HIS A 172 11.19 4.15 -2.32
N LEU A 173 11.43 2.84 -2.21
CA LEU A 173 10.91 1.85 -3.15
C LEU A 173 9.39 1.88 -3.21
N MET A 174 8.72 1.88 -2.05
CA MET A 174 7.25 1.87 -1.99
C MET A 174 6.63 3.14 -2.54
N ASN A 175 7.30 4.29 -2.40
CA ASN A 175 6.87 5.52 -3.04
C ASN A 175 6.84 5.38 -4.57
N GLY A 176 7.91 4.86 -5.17
CA GLY A 176 7.96 4.57 -6.61
C GLY A 176 6.88 3.58 -7.06
N VAL A 177 6.74 2.46 -6.34
CA VAL A 177 5.73 1.43 -6.65
C VAL A 177 4.31 2.00 -6.58
N SER A 178 3.98 2.79 -5.56
CA SER A 178 2.63 3.35 -5.39
C SER A 178 2.22 4.27 -6.54
N HIS A 179 3.15 5.09 -7.04
CA HIS A 179 2.88 5.98 -8.17
C HIS A 179 2.85 5.24 -9.52
N MET A 180 3.55 4.11 -9.63
CA MET A 180 3.55 3.26 -10.82
C MET A 180 2.22 2.50 -10.97
N LEU A 181 1.60 2.05 -9.87
CA LEU A 181 0.43 1.17 -9.87
C LEU A 181 -0.74 1.64 -10.75
N PRO A 182 -1.19 2.92 -10.75
CA PRO A 182 -2.29 3.36 -11.60
C PRO A 182 -2.02 3.15 -13.10
N PHE A 183 -0.77 3.32 -13.54
CA PHE A 183 -0.37 3.12 -14.94
C PHE A 183 -0.35 1.63 -15.31
N VAL A 184 0.14 0.79 -14.41
CA VAL A 184 0.14 -0.67 -14.56
C VAL A 184 -1.28 -1.21 -14.61
N ILE A 185 -2.14 -0.79 -13.69
CA ILE A 185 -3.53 -1.26 -13.61
C ILE A 185 -4.34 -0.75 -14.80
N GLY A 186 -4.34 0.56 -15.03
CA GLY A 186 -5.11 1.18 -16.13
C GLY A 186 -4.64 0.71 -17.50
N GLY A 187 -3.32 0.73 -17.72
CA GLY A 187 -2.71 0.23 -18.96
C GLY A 187 -2.97 -1.25 -19.20
N GLY A 188 -2.83 -2.07 -18.14
CA GLY A 188 -3.09 -3.51 -18.20
C GLY A 188 -4.55 -3.84 -18.55
N ILE A 189 -5.52 -3.13 -17.97
CA ILE A 189 -6.94 -3.31 -18.29
C ILE A 189 -7.22 -2.94 -19.76
N LEU A 190 -6.64 -1.83 -20.25
CA LEU A 190 -6.80 -1.45 -21.66
C LEU A 190 -6.21 -2.50 -22.62
N ILE A 191 -5.05 -3.07 -22.29
CA ILE A 191 -4.45 -4.16 -23.06
C ILE A 191 -5.38 -5.38 -23.08
N VAL A 192 -6.01 -5.72 -21.96
CA VAL A 192 -6.99 -6.83 -21.89
C VAL A 192 -8.20 -6.54 -22.75
N LEU A 193 -8.75 -5.33 -22.70
CA LEU A 193 -9.87 -4.93 -23.56
C LEU A 193 -9.50 -5.02 -25.05
N ALA A 194 -8.25 -4.70 -25.42
CA ALA A 194 -7.77 -4.88 -26.77
C ALA A 194 -7.89 -6.35 -27.21
N PHE A 195 -7.43 -7.29 -26.41
CA PHE A 195 -7.56 -8.72 -26.73
C PHE A 195 -9.00 -9.22 -26.73
N LEU A 196 -9.85 -8.68 -25.85
CA LEU A 196 -11.26 -9.05 -25.74
C LEU A 196 -12.08 -8.61 -26.96
N PHE A 197 -11.77 -7.43 -27.53
CA PHE A 197 -12.50 -6.84 -28.65
C PHE A 197 -11.82 -7.10 -30.02
N ASP A 198 -10.77 -7.92 -30.04
CA ASP A 198 -10.06 -8.26 -31.29
C ASP A 198 -10.44 -9.65 -31.78
N ASP A 199 -10.29 -9.87 -33.07
CA ASP A 199 -10.52 -11.15 -33.73
C ASP A 199 -9.18 -11.79 -34.13
N CYS A 200 -8.78 -12.82 -33.39
CA CYS A 200 -7.53 -13.55 -33.65
C CYS A 200 -7.53 -14.33 -35.00
N THR A 201 -8.69 -14.49 -35.66
CA THR A 201 -8.78 -15.17 -36.93
C THR A 201 -8.31 -14.32 -38.11
N ILE A 202 -8.26 -13.01 -37.97
CA ILE A 202 -7.81 -12.07 -39.00
C ILE A 202 -6.29 -12.20 -39.21
N ASP A 203 -5.52 -11.99 -38.17
CA ASP A 203 -4.05 -12.19 -38.14
C ASP A 203 -3.64 -12.57 -36.72
N PRO A 204 -3.39 -13.87 -36.44
CA PRO A 204 -2.94 -14.29 -35.10
C PRO A 204 -1.65 -13.61 -34.62
N SER A 205 -0.76 -13.21 -35.55
CA SER A 205 0.51 -12.55 -35.19
C SER A 205 0.32 -11.09 -34.74
N ASN A 206 -0.80 -10.48 -35.13
CA ASN A 206 -1.17 -9.11 -34.78
C ASN A 206 -2.36 -9.04 -33.80
N PHE A 207 -2.63 -10.13 -33.07
CA PHE A 207 -3.72 -10.21 -32.13
C PHE A 207 -3.66 -9.11 -31.07
N GLY A 208 -4.74 -8.42 -30.86
CA GLY A 208 -4.90 -7.21 -30.06
C GLY A 208 -4.84 -5.91 -30.87
N LYS A 209 -4.58 -5.96 -32.20
CA LYS A 209 -4.50 -4.79 -33.09
C LYS A 209 -5.20 -5.00 -34.43
N ASN A 210 -5.87 -6.13 -34.67
CA ASN A 210 -6.50 -6.45 -35.95
C ASN A 210 -7.70 -5.54 -36.26
N THR A 211 -8.44 -5.11 -35.24
CA THR A 211 -9.57 -4.20 -35.39
C THR A 211 -9.20 -2.79 -34.93
N PRO A 212 -9.84 -1.73 -35.49
CA PRO A 212 -9.55 -0.35 -35.07
C PRO A 212 -9.78 -0.10 -33.59
N LEU A 213 -10.80 -0.72 -32.99
CA LEU A 213 -11.11 -0.58 -31.58
C LEU A 213 -10.05 -1.27 -30.70
N ALA A 214 -9.64 -2.49 -31.06
CA ALA A 214 -8.58 -3.22 -30.39
C ALA A 214 -7.25 -2.45 -30.48
N ALA A 215 -6.89 -1.97 -31.66
CA ALA A 215 -5.70 -1.15 -31.89
C ALA A 215 -5.69 0.12 -31.03
N PHE A 216 -6.84 0.79 -30.86
CA PHE A 216 -6.97 1.95 -29.97
C PHE A 216 -6.67 1.58 -28.52
N PHE A 217 -7.31 0.54 -27.98
CA PHE A 217 -7.09 0.07 -26.62
C PHE A 217 -5.65 -0.40 -26.42
N LYS A 218 -5.11 -1.18 -27.35
CA LYS A 218 -3.74 -1.69 -27.29
C LYS A 218 -2.71 -0.58 -27.27
N THR A 219 -2.82 0.39 -28.19
CA THR A 219 -1.89 1.51 -28.26
C THR A 219 -1.93 2.36 -27.00
N THR A 220 -3.13 2.66 -26.49
CA THR A 220 -3.28 3.44 -25.25
C THR A 220 -2.75 2.68 -24.04
N GLY A 221 -3.07 1.38 -23.95
CA GLY A 221 -2.61 0.52 -22.88
C GLY A 221 -1.09 0.32 -22.88
N ASP A 222 -0.49 0.05 -24.05
CA ASP A 222 0.97 -0.08 -24.20
C ASP A 222 1.70 1.22 -23.84
N THR A 223 1.15 2.37 -24.21
CA THR A 223 1.69 3.68 -23.83
C THR A 223 1.67 3.87 -22.32
N ALA A 224 0.53 3.61 -21.67
CA ALA A 224 0.42 3.72 -20.21
C ALA A 224 1.37 2.75 -19.49
N PHE A 225 1.44 1.51 -19.97
CA PHE A 225 2.34 0.49 -19.42
C PHE A 225 3.82 0.84 -19.64
N GLY A 226 4.16 1.49 -20.76
CA GLY A 226 5.50 1.98 -21.05
C GLY A 226 6.01 3.04 -20.07
N PHE A 227 5.13 3.78 -19.41
CA PHE A 227 5.48 4.70 -18.32
C PHE A 227 5.84 4.01 -17.00
N MET A 228 5.57 2.72 -16.85
CA MET A 228 5.79 1.97 -15.61
C MET A 228 7.20 2.17 -15.05
N LEU A 229 8.22 1.89 -15.84
CA LEU A 229 9.64 1.96 -15.42
C LEU A 229 10.14 3.39 -15.20
N PRO A 230 9.85 4.36 -16.07
CA PRO A 230 10.14 5.77 -15.82
C PRO A 230 9.53 6.29 -14.52
N ILE A 231 8.25 5.99 -14.29
CA ILE A 231 7.55 6.45 -13.07
C ILE A 231 8.13 5.81 -11.83
N LEU A 232 8.37 4.50 -11.84
CA LEU A 232 9.02 3.81 -10.72
C LEU A 232 10.33 4.52 -10.33
N ALA A 233 11.24 4.68 -11.29
CA ALA A 233 12.55 5.28 -11.04
C ALA A 233 12.44 6.76 -10.65
N GLY A 234 11.57 7.52 -11.29
CA GLY A 234 11.36 8.94 -11.02
C GLY A 234 10.87 9.20 -9.60
N TYR A 235 9.88 8.44 -9.13
CA TYR A 235 9.33 8.63 -7.78
C TYR A 235 10.19 8.03 -6.68
N ILE A 236 10.99 7.00 -6.94
CA ILE A 236 12.07 6.59 -6.03
C ILE A 236 13.06 7.75 -5.86
N SER A 237 13.54 8.31 -6.97
CA SER A 237 14.49 9.42 -6.98
C SER A 237 13.92 10.68 -6.30
N MET A 238 12.66 11.01 -6.58
CA MET A 238 11.94 12.11 -5.91
C MET A 238 11.84 11.91 -4.41
N SER A 239 11.55 10.70 -3.94
CA SER A 239 11.50 10.38 -2.52
C SER A 239 12.85 10.54 -1.81
N ILE A 240 13.97 10.45 -2.55
CA ILE A 240 15.33 10.61 -2.02
C ILE A 240 15.79 12.06 -2.07
N SER A 241 15.51 12.79 -3.16
CA SER A 241 16.12 14.09 -3.46
C SER A 241 15.12 15.17 -3.92
N ASP A 242 13.83 14.99 -3.65
CA ASP A 242 12.73 15.89 -4.03
C ASP A 242 12.62 16.13 -5.56
N ARG A 243 11.98 17.24 -5.92
CA ARG A 243 11.65 17.61 -7.31
C ARG A 243 12.82 17.52 -8.30
N PRO A 244 14.05 17.96 -7.98
CA PRO A 244 15.17 17.85 -8.93
C PRO A 244 15.51 16.42 -9.34
N GLY A 245 15.26 15.43 -8.45
CA GLY A 245 15.48 14.02 -8.74
C GLY A 245 14.47 13.41 -9.71
N LEU A 246 13.26 13.96 -9.79
CA LEU A 246 12.17 13.38 -10.56
C LEU A 246 12.52 13.20 -12.03
N ALA A 247 12.97 14.25 -12.71
CA ALA A 247 13.31 14.21 -14.13
C ALA A 247 14.47 13.26 -14.42
N VAL A 248 15.49 13.27 -13.56
CA VAL A 248 16.68 12.43 -13.70
C VAL A 248 16.31 10.94 -13.51
N GLY A 249 15.45 10.65 -12.54
CA GLY A 249 14.92 9.31 -12.33
C GLY A 249 14.06 8.82 -13.49
N PHE A 250 13.17 9.66 -14.05
CA PHE A 250 12.37 9.31 -15.22
C PHE A 250 13.23 8.92 -16.42
N VAL A 251 14.26 9.70 -16.72
CA VAL A 251 15.18 9.40 -17.83
C VAL A 251 15.98 8.14 -17.54
N GLY A 252 16.45 7.94 -16.31
CA GLY A 252 17.14 6.71 -15.91
C GLY A 252 16.26 5.47 -16.09
N GLY A 253 14.99 5.52 -15.67
CA GLY A 253 14.03 4.45 -15.88
C GLY A 253 13.69 4.18 -17.34
N ALA A 254 13.61 5.24 -18.17
CA ALA A 254 13.43 5.12 -19.64
C ALA A 254 14.63 4.44 -20.31
N LEU A 255 15.85 4.80 -19.93
CA LEU A 255 17.08 4.16 -20.43
C LEU A 255 17.16 2.68 -20.01
N ALA A 256 16.72 2.34 -18.80
CA ALA A 256 16.64 0.95 -18.35
C ALA A 256 15.65 0.13 -19.19
N SER A 257 14.53 0.73 -19.61
CA SER A 257 13.53 0.10 -20.48
C SER A 257 14.08 -0.20 -21.88
N GLN A 258 14.96 0.64 -22.41
CA GLN A 258 15.52 0.48 -23.76
C GLN A 258 16.64 -0.56 -23.85
N GLU A 259 17.37 -0.81 -22.76
CA GLU A 259 18.63 -1.57 -22.74
C GLU A 259 18.51 -2.97 -22.10
N ASN A 260 17.35 -3.61 -22.12
CA ASN A 260 17.10 -4.94 -21.54
C ASN A 260 17.45 -5.09 -20.03
N SER A 261 17.83 -4.02 -19.36
CA SER A 261 18.00 -4.05 -17.89
C SER A 261 16.65 -4.03 -17.16
N GLY A 262 15.61 -3.61 -17.85
CA GLY A 262 14.21 -3.76 -17.47
C GLY A 262 13.88 -3.19 -16.10
N PHE A 263 13.04 -3.93 -15.36
CA PHE A 263 12.58 -3.50 -14.05
C PHE A 263 13.71 -3.34 -13.02
N LEU A 264 14.68 -4.28 -13.00
CA LEU A 264 15.84 -4.19 -12.11
C LEU A 264 16.68 -2.95 -12.42
N GLY A 265 16.89 -2.64 -13.70
CA GLY A 265 17.59 -1.44 -14.14
C GLY A 265 16.88 -0.16 -13.70
N ALA A 266 15.55 -0.09 -13.84
CA ALA A 266 14.76 1.06 -13.41
C ALA A 266 14.79 1.25 -11.88
N LEU A 267 14.79 0.16 -11.12
CA LEU A 267 14.91 0.20 -9.67
C LEU A 267 16.25 0.79 -9.24
N VAL A 268 17.35 0.28 -9.80
CA VAL A 268 18.70 0.80 -9.53
C VAL A 268 18.82 2.26 -10.00
N ALA A 269 18.25 2.59 -11.17
CA ALA A 269 18.22 3.94 -11.71
C ALA A 269 17.55 4.93 -10.77
N GLY A 270 16.44 4.57 -10.14
CA GLY A 270 15.73 5.43 -9.19
C GLY A 270 16.59 5.82 -7.98
N PHE A 271 17.26 4.84 -7.36
CA PHE A 271 18.18 5.09 -6.26
C PHE A 271 19.41 5.88 -6.72
N ALA A 272 20.03 5.48 -7.84
CA ALA A 272 21.19 6.16 -8.39
C ALA A 272 20.91 7.63 -8.70
N ALA A 273 19.78 7.94 -9.34
CA ALA A 273 19.36 9.30 -9.65
C ALA A 273 19.15 10.14 -8.39
N GLY A 274 18.48 9.58 -7.37
CA GLY A 274 18.26 10.26 -6.10
C GLY A 274 19.56 10.64 -5.40
N TYR A 275 20.47 9.68 -5.25
CA TYR A 275 21.78 9.95 -4.63
C TYR A 275 22.69 10.82 -5.49
N LEU A 276 22.62 10.71 -6.83
CA LEU A 276 23.33 11.58 -7.74
C LEU A 276 22.93 13.06 -7.53
N ILE A 277 21.64 13.33 -7.45
CA ILE A 277 21.16 14.70 -7.20
C ILE A 277 21.53 15.18 -5.80
N LYS A 278 21.50 14.34 -4.76
CA LYS A 278 22.03 14.69 -3.43
C LYS A 278 23.53 15.07 -3.52
N GLY A 279 24.32 14.34 -4.30
CA GLY A 279 25.72 14.66 -4.55
C GLY A 279 25.92 16.00 -5.30
N LEU A 280 25.11 16.23 -6.34
CA LEU A 280 25.16 17.50 -7.08
C LEU A 280 24.73 18.69 -6.23
N ARG A 281 23.77 18.56 -5.32
CA ARG A 281 23.41 19.60 -4.35
C ARG A 281 24.63 20.00 -3.53
N LYS A 282 25.29 19.03 -2.89
CA LYS A 282 26.49 19.31 -2.09
C LYS A 282 27.61 19.99 -2.92
N LEU A 283 27.76 19.59 -4.19
CA LEU A 283 28.76 20.21 -5.07
C LEU A 283 28.41 21.66 -5.39
N PHE A 284 27.15 21.95 -5.69
CA PHE A 284 26.69 23.27 -6.08
C PHE A 284 26.37 24.20 -4.90
N ASP A 285 26.33 23.70 -3.65
CA ASP A 285 26.24 24.53 -2.45
C ASP A 285 27.43 25.48 -2.27
N HIS A 286 28.56 25.14 -2.90
CA HIS A 286 29.77 26.01 -2.90
C HIS A 286 29.70 27.15 -3.94
N LEU A 287 28.67 27.22 -4.78
CA LEU A 287 28.50 28.29 -5.77
C LEU A 287 27.97 29.56 -5.08
N PRO A 288 28.39 30.75 -5.55
CA PRO A 288 27.88 32.03 -5.04
C PRO A 288 26.35 32.13 -5.12
N ASP A 289 25.73 32.89 -4.20
CA ASP A 289 24.27 33.08 -4.08
C ASP A 289 23.61 33.58 -5.39
N ALA A 290 24.36 34.30 -6.24
CA ALA A 290 23.90 34.74 -7.54
C ALA A 290 23.44 33.58 -8.46
N PHE A 291 23.90 32.36 -8.20
CA PHE A 291 23.54 31.15 -8.97
C PHE A 291 22.38 30.36 -8.35
N GLU A 292 21.82 30.75 -7.19
CA GLU A 292 20.76 29.98 -6.52
C GLU A 292 19.56 29.71 -7.44
N GLY A 293 19.06 30.73 -8.14
CA GLY A 293 17.96 30.56 -9.10
C GLY A 293 18.28 29.69 -10.30
N LEU A 294 19.58 29.56 -10.66
CA LEU A 294 20.02 28.77 -11.81
C LEU A 294 20.18 27.28 -11.49
N LYS A 295 20.43 26.94 -10.23
CA LYS A 295 20.63 25.55 -9.77
C LYS A 295 19.44 24.64 -10.18
N PRO A 296 18.16 24.92 -9.79
CA PRO A 296 17.04 24.04 -10.08
C PRO A 296 16.59 24.04 -11.56
N VAL A 297 16.83 25.15 -12.28
CA VAL A 297 16.34 25.32 -13.66
C VAL A 297 17.33 24.78 -14.69
N LEU A 298 18.63 24.92 -14.46
CA LEU A 298 19.66 24.54 -15.43
C LEU A 298 20.64 23.50 -14.88
N LEU A 299 21.26 23.74 -13.71
CA LEU A 299 22.40 22.92 -13.28
C LEU A 299 21.98 21.51 -12.89
N TYR A 300 20.95 21.33 -12.06
CA TYR A 300 20.49 19.99 -11.69
C TYR A 300 19.93 19.22 -12.88
N PRO A 301 19.05 19.77 -13.74
CA PRO A 301 18.59 19.04 -14.92
C PRO A 301 19.71 18.67 -15.87
N PHE A 302 20.56 19.64 -16.26
CA PHE A 302 21.61 19.38 -17.24
C PHE A 302 22.63 18.34 -16.75
N PHE A 303 23.27 18.62 -15.63
CA PHE A 303 24.30 17.71 -15.08
C PHE A 303 23.69 16.41 -14.58
N GLY A 304 22.50 16.46 -13.98
CA GLY A 304 21.78 15.27 -13.54
C GLY A 304 21.46 14.31 -14.67
N LEU A 305 20.89 14.81 -15.76
CA LEU A 305 20.56 14.00 -16.94
C LEU A 305 21.81 13.47 -17.64
N LEU A 306 22.83 14.33 -17.84
CA LEU A 306 24.08 13.93 -18.48
C LEU A 306 24.78 12.80 -17.70
N LEU A 307 24.97 13.02 -16.41
CA LEU A 307 25.66 12.03 -15.55
C LEU A 307 24.83 10.76 -15.40
N MET A 308 23.49 10.88 -15.33
CA MET A 308 22.62 9.73 -15.27
C MET A 308 22.68 8.90 -16.55
N ALA A 309 22.69 9.54 -17.71
CA ALA A 309 22.83 8.86 -18.99
C ALA A 309 24.17 8.10 -19.07
N LEU A 310 25.28 8.73 -18.68
CA LEU A 310 26.59 8.07 -18.63
C LEU A 310 26.58 6.89 -17.64
N LEU A 311 26.01 7.08 -16.46
CA LEU A 311 25.94 6.06 -15.42
C LEU A 311 25.11 4.86 -15.88
N MET A 312 23.93 5.11 -16.48
CA MET A 312 23.07 4.03 -16.98
C MET A 312 23.72 3.27 -18.13
N THR A 313 24.20 3.98 -19.15
CA THR A 313 24.70 3.34 -20.38
C THR A 313 25.98 2.53 -20.13
N PHE A 314 26.92 3.05 -19.36
CA PHE A 314 28.24 2.43 -19.24
C PHE A 314 28.46 1.61 -17.97
N ILE A 315 27.71 1.90 -16.89
CA ILE A 315 27.99 1.29 -15.58
C ILE A 315 26.83 0.41 -15.11
N ILE A 316 25.58 0.89 -15.18
CA ILE A 316 24.44 0.16 -14.57
C ILE A 316 23.84 -0.84 -15.55
N ASN A 317 23.46 -0.42 -16.77
CA ASN A 317 22.75 -1.29 -17.71
C ASN A 317 23.51 -2.56 -18.08
N PRO A 318 24.83 -2.57 -18.37
CA PRO A 318 25.50 -3.78 -18.80
C PRO A 318 25.44 -4.92 -17.77
N PRO A 319 25.81 -4.75 -16.49
CA PRO A 319 25.73 -5.81 -15.51
C PRO A 319 24.29 -6.17 -15.13
N VAL A 320 23.39 -5.19 -15.06
CA VAL A 320 21.98 -5.45 -14.70
C VAL A 320 21.26 -6.20 -15.81
N ALA A 321 21.49 -5.87 -17.09
CA ALA A 321 20.95 -6.62 -18.22
C ALA A 321 21.47 -8.08 -18.23
N ALA A 322 22.73 -8.31 -17.89
CA ALA A 322 23.29 -9.66 -17.75
C ALA A 322 22.57 -10.46 -16.63
N ILE A 323 22.36 -9.84 -15.47
CA ILE A 323 21.60 -10.45 -14.36
C ILE A 323 20.16 -10.73 -14.79
N ASN A 324 19.49 -9.78 -15.41
CA ASN A 324 18.11 -9.94 -15.90
C ASN A 324 18.00 -11.11 -16.90
N THR A 325 18.91 -11.17 -17.86
CA THR A 325 19.00 -12.28 -18.83
C THR A 325 19.26 -13.61 -18.14
N ALA A 326 20.16 -13.66 -17.16
CA ALA A 326 20.42 -14.88 -16.39
C ALA A 326 19.19 -15.34 -15.61
N LEU A 327 18.42 -14.42 -15.00
CA LEU A 327 17.17 -14.73 -14.31
C LEU A 327 16.11 -15.27 -15.28
N ILE A 328 15.93 -14.65 -16.45
CA ILE A 328 15.00 -15.12 -17.48
C ILE A 328 15.39 -16.54 -17.94
N ASN A 329 16.66 -16.77 -18.21
CA ASN A 329 17.15 -18.09 -18.61
C ASN A 329 16.95 -19.15 -17.51
N ALA A 330 17.21 -18.78 -16.25
CA ALA A 330 16.95 -19.66 -15.11
C ALA A 330 15.46 -20.01 -15.00
N LEU A 331 14.56 -19.05 -15.10
CA LEU A 331 13.11 -19.26 -15.07
C LEU A 331 12.64 -20.14 -16.23
N ASN A 332 13.15 -19.90 -17.44
CA ASN A 332 12.82 -20.70 -18.63
C ASN A 332 13.37 -22.12 -18.56
N SER A 333 14.48 -22.36 -17.85
CA SER A 333 15.06 -23.67 -17.66
C SER A 333 14.42 -24.47 -16.52
N MET A 334 13.56 -23.87 -15.71
CA MET A 334 12.87 -24.57 -14.63
C MET A 334 11.94 -25.65 -15.16
N GLY A 335 12.15 -26.89 -14.72
CA GLY A 335 11.25 -28.01 -15.01
C GLY A 335 9.90 -27.90 -14.26
N GLY A 336 8.93 -28.74 -14.63
CA GLY A 336 7.58 -28.70 -14.09
C GLY A 336 7.50 -28.69 -12.55
N SER A 337 8.27 -29.53 -11.87
CA SER A 337 8.27 -29.59 -10.40
C SER A 337 8.81 -28.28 -9.77
N SER A 338 9.87 -27.71 -10.34
CA SER A 338 10.45 -26.47 -9.84
C SER A 338 9.52 -25.27 -10.05
N LYS A 339 8.78 -25.26 -11.18
CA LYS A 339 7.74 -24.25 -11.44
C LYS A 339 6.60 -24.33 -10.41
N VAL A 340 6.14 -25.54 -10.09
CA VAL A 340 5.10 -25.74 -9.07
C VAL A 340 5.52 -25.21 -7.71
N ILE A 341 6.78 -25.49 -7.30
CA ILE A 341 7.34 -24.94 -6.04
C ILE A 341 7.42 -23.40 -6.08
N LEU A 342 7.85 -22.84 -7.21
CA LEU A 342 7.89 -21.38 -7.40
C LEU A 342 6.48 -20.79 -7.28
N GLY A 343 5.48 -21.39 -7.93
CA GLY A 343 4.09 -20.96 -7.84
C GLY A 343 3.53 -21.05 -6.43
N MET A 344 3.87 -22.11 -5.70
CA MET A 344 3.53 -22.29 -4.28
C MET A 344 4.10 -21.14 -3.43
N LEU A 345 5.38 -20.82 -3.61
CA LEU A 345 6.05 -19.75 -2.87
C LEU A 345 5.43 -18.39 -3.17
N ILE A 346 5.30 -18.04 -4.45
CA ILE A 346 4.79 -16.74 -4.90
C ILE A 346 3.32 -16.57 -4.50
N GLY A 347 2.49 -17.59 -4.72
CA GLY A 347 1.09 -17.57 -4.30
C GLY A 347 0.96 -17.39 -2.78
N GLY A 348 1.77 -18.11 -1.99
CA GLY A 348 1.80 -17.95 -0.54
C GLY A 348 2.23 -16.56 -0.09
N MET A 349 3.25 -15.96 -0.72
CA MET A 349 3.70 -14.59 -0.42
C MET A 349 2.57 -13.56 -0.54
N MET A 350 1.62 -13.76 -1.46
CA MET A 350 0.49 -12.84 -1.63
C MET A 350 -0.44 -12.78 -0.42
N ALA A 351 -0.46 -13.81 0.42
CA ALA A 351 -1.34 -13.92 1.58
C ALA A 351 -0.66 -13.68 2.93
N VAL A 352 0.68 -13.56 2.99
CA VAL A 352 1.43 -13.43 4.25
C VAL A 352 1.07 -12.16 5.01
N ASP A 353 0.95 -11.05 4.31
CA ASP A 353 0.72 -9.72 4.89
C ASP A 353 -0.34 -8.89 4.14
N MET A 354 -1.08 -9.52 3.22
CA MET A 354 -2.31 -9.05 2.55
C MET A 354 -2.26 -7.57 2.09
N GLY A 355 -1.24 -7.19 1.35
CA GLY A 355 -1.00 -5.81 0.89
C GLY A 355 0.20 -5.15 1.57
N GLY A 356 0.91 -5.87 2.43
CA GLY A 356 2.15 -5.45 3.05
C GLY A 356 3.39 -5.65 2.17
N PRO A 357 4.59 -5.59 2.77
CA PRO A 357 5.87 -5.68 2.07
C PRO A 357 6.06 -6.94 1.23
N ILE A 358 5.67 -8.11 1.76
CA ILE A 358 5.89 -9.41 1.12
C ILE A 358 4.94 -9.58 -0.07
N ASN A 359 3.67 -9.24 0.10
CA ASN A 359 2.66 -9.22 -0.96
C ASN A 359 3.12 -8.29 -2.11
N LYS A 360 3.56 -7.07 -1.79
CA LYS A 360 4.04 -6.11 -2.79
C LYS A 360 5.29 -6.60 -3.50
N ALA A 361 6.21 -7.26 -2.82
CA ALA A 361 7.39 -7.84 -3.45
C ALA A 361 7.01 -8.92 -4.49
N ALA A 362 6.06 -9.81 -4.16
CA ALA A 362 5.55 -10.80 -5.10
C ALA A 362 4.85 -10.14 -6.30
N TYR A 363 4.00 -9.11 -6.04
CA TYR A 363 3.31 -8.37 -7.10
C TYR A 363 4.27 -7.65 -8.05
N VAL A 364 5.28 -6.97 -7.49
CA VAL A 364 6.33 -6.29 -8.25
C VAL A 364 7.13 -7.29 -9.09
N PHE A 365 7.47 -8.45 -8.53
CA PHE A 365 8.13 -9.52 -9.26
C PHE A 365 7.26 -10.07 -10.41
N GLY A 366 5.97 -10.25 -10.18
CA GLY A 366 5.02 -10.66 -11.21
C GLY A 366 4.91 -9.66 -12.36
N THR A 367 4.80 -8.36 -12.06
CA THR A 367 4.75 -7.31 -13.08
C THR A 367 6.07 -7.17 -13.85
N ALA A 368 7.21 -7.30 -13.18
CA ALA A 368 8.53 -7.33 -13.82
C ALA A 368 8.67 -8.54 -14.76
N SER A 369 8.10 -9.69 -14.38
CA SER A 369 8.10 -10.90 -15.18
C SER A 369 7.27 -10.76 -16.45
N ILE A 370 6.15 -10.02 -16.43
CA ILE A 370 5.39 -9.67 -17.64
C ILE A 370 6.27 -8.87 -18.60
N ALA A 371 6.96 -7.85 -18.10
CA ALA A 371 7.86 -7.02 -18.92
C ALA A 371 9.00 -7.84 -19.55
N SER A 372 9.38 -8.95 -18.93
CA SER A 372 10.41 -9.89 -19.39
C SER A 372 9.86 -11.05 -20.22
N GLY A 373 8.56 -11.08 -20.53
CA GLY A 373 7.91 -12.14 -21.32
C GLY A 373 7.58 -13.42 -20.55
N ASN A 374 7.73 -13.45 -19.22
CA ASN A 374 7.38 -14.58 -18.37
C ASN A 374 6.01 -14.35 -17.72
N TYR A 375 4.98 -14.91 -18.29
CA TYR A 375 3.58 -14.64 -17.92
C TYR A 375 3.00 -15.61 -16.88
N ASP A 376 3.65 -16.74 -16.63
CA ASP A 376 3.21 -17.76 -15.67
C ASP A 376 3.33 -17.27 -14.21
N ILE A 377 4.36 -16.47 -13.93
CA ILE A 377 4.57 -15.88 -12.62
C ILE A 377 3.42 -14.95 -12.22
N MET A 378 2.95 -14.09 -13.17
CA MET A 378 1.85 -13.19 -12.87
C MET A 378 0.52 -13.93 -12.66
N ALA A 379 0.30 -15.04 -13.34
CA ALA A 379 -0.86 -15.90 -13.09
C ALA A 379 -0.86 -16.45 -11.64
N ALA A 380 0.31 -16.89 -11.14
CA ALA A 380 0.46 -17.35 -9.75
C ALA A 380 0.32 -16.23 -8.72
N VAL A 381 0.82 -15.03 -9.02
CA VAL A 381 0.64 -13.83 -8.18
C VAL A 381 -0.83 -13.48 -8.06
N MET A 382 -1.52 -13.35 -9.20
CA MET A 382 -2.93 -12.92 -9.20
C MET A 382 -3.82 -13.91 -8.47
N ILE A 383 -3.68 -15.20 -8.77
CA ILE A 383 -4.50 -16.23 -8.12
C ILE A 383 -4.23 -16.28 -6.61
N GLY A 384 -2.96 -16.13 -6.20
CA GLY A 384 -2.57 -16.10 -4.79
C GLY A 384 -3.23 -14.95 -4.01
N GLY A 385 -3.33 -13.77 -4.62
CA GLY A 385 -3.98 -12.61 -4.00
C GLY A 385 -5.51 -12.65 -4.02
N MET A 386 -6.13 -13.43 -4.93
CA MET A 386 -7.58 -13.61 -4.97
C MET A 386 -8.09 -14.55 -3.87
N VAL A 387 -7.29 -15.53 -3.45
CA VAL A 387 -7.68 -16.59 -2.52
C VAL A 387 -8.05 -16.09 -1.13
N PRO A 388 -7.31 -15.20 -0.43
CA PRO A 388 -7.60 -14.84 0.95
C PRO A 388 -9.04 -14.33 1.17
N PRO A 389 -9.53 -13.30 0.44
CA PRO A 389 -10.89 -12.83 0.64
C PRO A 389 -11.94 -13.86 0.19
N LEU A 390 -11.66 -14.68 -0.83
CA LEU A 390 -12.57 -15.75 -1.25
C LEU A 390 -12.66 -16.88 -0.22
N ALA A 391 -11.54 -17.30 0.35
CA ALA A 391 -11.50 -18.31 1.41
C ALA A 391 -12.27 -17.85 2.65
N ILE A 392 -12.09 -16.58 3.05
CA ILE A 392 -12.83 -15.97 4.15
C ILE A 392 -14.33 -15.89 3.83
N ALA A 393 -14.68 -15.45 2.62
CA ALA A 393 -16.07 -15.39 2.18
C ALA A 393 -16.75 -16.77 2.25
N LEU A 394 -16.09 -17.82 1.75
CA LEU A 394 -16.57 -19.18 1.86
C LEU A 394 -16.69 -19.65 3.32
N ALA A 395 -15.67 -19.35 4.15
CA ALA A 395 -15.69 -19.73 5.56
C ALA A 395 -16.80 -19.02 6.32
N THR A 396 -17.02 -17.72 6.10
CA THR A 396 -18.12 -16.96 6.75
C THR A 396 -19.50 -17.44 6.30
N PHE A 397 -19.61 -18.01 5.08
CA PHE A 397 -20.87 -18.55 4.56
C PHE A 397 -21.16 -19.96 5.11
N PHE A 398 -20.18 -20.88 5.07
CA PHE A 398 -20.37 -22.28 5.44
C PHE A 398 -20.17 -22.54 6.94
N PHE A 399 -19.28 -21.83 7.60
CA PHE A 399 -18.91 -22.03 9.00
C PHE A 399 -19.28 -20.82 9.89
N LYS A 400 -20.53 -20.38 9.78
CA LYS A 400 -21.07 -19.18 10.46
C LYS A 400 -20.74 -19.10 11.94
N ASN A 401 -20.71 -20.23 12.65
CA ASN A 401 -20.45 -20.29 14.09
C ASN A 401 -19.01 -19.88 14.47
N HIS A 402 -18.09 -19.75 13.52
CA HIS A 402 -16.72 -19.33 13.75
C HIS A 402 -16.52 -17.81 13.57
N PHE A 403 -17.56 -17.10 13.15
CA PHE A 403 -17.49 -15.68 12.81
C PHE A 403 -18.61 -14.88 13.45
N THR A 404 -18.30 -13.65 13.85
CA THR A 404 -19.28 -12.70 14.39
C THR A 404 -20.31 -12.32 13.33
N LYS A 405 -21.48 -11.81 13.76
CA LYS A 405 -22.50 -11.31 12.83
C LYS A 405 -21.98 -10.17 11.94
N LYS A 406 -21.10 -9.30 12.46
CA LYS A 406 -20.46 -8.22 11.73
C LYS A 406 -19.55 -8.79 10.62
N GLU A 407 -18.73 -9.78 10.93
CA GLU A 407 -17.88 -10.47 9.96
C GLU A 407 -18.69 -11.18 8.88
N GLN A 408 -19.80 -11.82 9.21
CA GLN A 408 -20.68 -12.48 8.25
C GLN A 408 -21.33 -11.50 7.26
N GLN A 409 -21.59 -10.25 7.66
CA GLN A 409 -22.16 -9.23 6.77
C GLN A 409 -21.20 -8.82 5.65
N THR A 410 -19.90 -9.01 5.82
CA THR A 410 -18.89 -8.67 4.79
C THR A 410 -18.65 -9.79 3.76
N THR A 411 -19.37 -10.92 3.85
CA THR A 411 -19.19 -12.07 2.94
C THR A 411 -19.25 -11.66 1.46
N LEU A 412 -20.30 -10.93 1.06
CA LEU A 412 -20.46 -10.52 -0.34
C LEU A 412 -19.36 -9.55 -0.78
N THR A 413 -18.99 -8.61 0.08
CA THR A 413 -17.89 -7.68 -0.20
C THR A 413 -16.59 -8.43 -0.42
N ASN A 414 -16.29 -9.44 0.40
CA ASN A 414 -15.09 -10.28 0.23
C ASN A 414 -15.12 -11.12 -1.04
N VAL A 415 -16.30 -11.61 -1.48
CA VAL A 415 -16.41 -12.27 -2.80
C VAL A 415 -16.04 -11.30 -3.92
N ILE A 416 -16.62 -10.09 -3.93
CA ILE A 416 -16.34 -9.07 -4.95
C ILE A 416 -14.86 -8.69 -4.95
N MET A 417 -14.31 -8.40 -3.77
CA MET A 417 -12.90 -8.02 -3.62
C MET A 417 -11.96 -9.15 -4.08
N GLY A 418 -12.22 -10.39 -3.68
CA GLY A 418 -11.42 -11.55 -4.09
C GLY A 418 -11.47 -11.79 -5.58
N LEU A 419 -12.64 -11.73 -6.19
CA LEU A 419 -12.80 -11.85 -7.65
C LEU A 419 -12.11 -10.70 -8.40
N SER A 420 -12.00 -9.52 -7.80
CA SER A 420 -11.34 -8.35 -8.38
C SER A 420 -9.82 -8.29 -8.13
N PHE A 421 -9.23 -9.30 -7.50
CA PHE A 421 -7.83 -9.31 -7.07
C PHE A 421 -7.51 -8.20 -6.04
N ILE A 422 -8.41 -7.98 -5.09
CA ILE A 422 -8.24 -7.03 -3.98
C ILE A 422 -8.06 -7.84 -2.68
N THR A 423 -6.80 -8.17 -2.37
CA THR A 423 -6.43 -9.03 -1.23
C THR A 423 -6.76 -8.37 0.11
N GLU A 424 -6.80 -7.04 0.13
CA GLU A 424 -7.05 -6.22 1.32
C GLU A 424 -8.41 -6.46 1.97
N GLY A 425 -9.36 -7.09 1.27
CA GLY A 425 -10.63 -7.53 1.87
C GLY A 425 -10.46 -8.50 3.04
N ALA A 426 -9.34 -9.20 3.10
CA ALA A 426 -9.00 -10.13 4.18
C ALA A 426 -8.36 -9.45 5.40
N ILE A 427 -7.89 -8.19 5.30
CA ILE A 427 -7.15 -7.50 6.36
C ILE A 427 -7.93 -7.40 7.69
N PRO A 428 -9.22 -7.00 7.71
CA PRO A 428 -9.96 -6.89 8.96
C PRO A 428 -9.99 -8.21 9.75
N PHE A 429 -10.08 -9.33 9.04
CA PHE A 429 -10.06 -10.66 9.64
C PHE A 429 -8.67 -11.04 10.15
N ALA A 430 -7.63 -10.78 9.34
CA ALA A 430 -6.25 -11.03 9.73
C ALA A 430 -5.83 -10.15 10.93
N ALA A 431 -6.31 -8.92 11.03
CA ALA A 431 -6.05 -8.03 12.15
C ALA A 431 -6.72 -8.51 13.45
N SER A 432 -7.94 -9.07 13.34
CA SER A 432 -8.68 -9.58 14.51
C SER A 432 -8.13 -10.91 15.04
N ASP A 433 -7.60 -11.77 14.16
CA ASP A 433 -7.16 -13.13 14.52
C ASP A 433 -6.01 -13.60 13.61
N PRO A 434 -4.81 -13.00 13.70
CA PRO A 434 -3.71 -13.25 12.77
C PRO A 434 -3.20 -14.69 12.81
N LEU A 435 -3.20 -15.31 14.00
CA LEU A 435 -2.64 -16.65 14.19
C LEU A 435 -3.43 -17.76 13.49
N HIS A 436 -4.70 -17.56 13.24
CA HIS A 436 -5.57 -18.54 12.59
C HIS A 436 -5.87 -18.17 11.14
N ILE A 437 -6.04 -16.86 10.85
CA ILE A 437 -6.40 -16.38 9.51
C ILE A 437 -5.20 -16.45 8.55
N LEU A 438 -4.02 -15.93 8.96
CA LEU A 438 -2.87 -15.88 8.05
C LEU A 438 -2.40 -17.26 7.58
N PRO A 439 -2.18 -18.27 8.47
CA PRO A 439 -1.73 -19.59 8.01
C PRO A 439 -2.71 -20.27 7.05
N ALA A 440 -4.03 -20.13 7.31
CA ALA A 440 -5.06 -20.71 6.45
C ALA A 440 -5.06 -20.06 5.06
N CYS A 441 -4.99 -18.73 5.00
CA CYS A 441 -4.94 -17.98 3.75
C CYS A 441 -3.65 -18.28 2.97
N VAL A 442 -2.49 -18.33 3.66
CA VAL A 442 -1.21 -18.67 3.03
C VAL A 442 -1.23 -20.08 2.43
N ALA A 443 -1.78 -21.07 3.16
CA ALA A 443 -1.90 -22.43 2.65
C ALA A 443 -2.79 -22.48 1.39
N GLY A 444 -3.95 -21.83 1.42
CA GLY A 444 -4.85 -21.74 0.28
C GLY A 444 -4.21 -21.08 -0.94
N SER A 445 -3.57 -19.91 -0.73
CA SER A 445 -2.88 -19.16 -1.79
C SER A 445 -1.68 -19.92 -2.37
N ALA A 446 -0.92 -20.61 -1.53
CA ALA A 446 0.19 -21.46 -1.97
C ALA A 446 -0.28 -22.60 -2.84
N VAL A 447 -1.37 -23.28 -2.46
CA VAL A 447 -1.98 -24.36 -3.28
C VAL A 447 -2.49 -23.80 -4.61
N ALA A 448 -3.17 -22.66 -4.61
CA ALA A 448 -3.65 -22.04 -5.84
C ALA A 448 -2.52 -21.67 -6.79
N GLY A 449 -1.45 -21.05 -6.27
CA GLY A 449 -0.26 -20.70 -7.06
C GLY A 449 0.45 -21.92 -7.63
N ALA A 450 0.59 -22.98 -6.82
CA ALA A 450 1.16 -24.27 -7.26
C ALA A 450 0.35 -24.88 -8.41
N LEU A 451 -0.98 -24.94 -8.29
CA LEU A 451 -1.86 -25.48 -9.31
C LEU A 451 -1.89 -24.62 -10.58
N SER A 452 -1.82 -23.29 -10.44
CA SER A 452 -1.71 -22.39 -11.59
C SER A 452 -0.49 -22.72 -12.45
N MET A 453 0.68 -22.90 -11.80
CA MET A 453 1.91 -23.33 -12.48
C MET A 453 1.83 -24.76 -13.03
N PHE A 454 1.20 -25.68 -12.28
CA PHE A 454 0.99 -27.07 -12.73
C PHE A 454 0.16 -27.14 -14.01
N PHE A 455 -0.89 -26.32 -14.11
CA PHE A 455 -1.74 -26.23 -15.30
C PHE A 455 -1.16 -25.32 -16.39
N ASN A 456 0.05 -24.80 -16.23
CA ASN A 456 0.71 -23.88 -17.14
C ASN A 456 -0.18 -22.66 -17.47
N CYS A 457 -0.86 -22.11 -16.46
CA CYS A 457 -1.62 -20.88 -16.64
C CYS A 457 -0.67 -19.71 -16.85
N THR A 458 -0.92 -18.89 -17.87
CA THR A 458 -0.16 -17.66 -18.14
C THR A 458 -1.11 -16.48 -18.20
N LEU A 459 -0.64 -15.31 -17.74
CA LEU A 459 -1.44 -14.11 -17.67
C LEU A 459 -0.61 -12.90 -18.06
N MET A 460 -1.03 -12.20 -19.11
CA MET A 460 -0.37 -10.98 -19.61
C MET A 460 -0.86 -9.70 -18.92
N ALA A 461 -1.93 -9.78 -18.12
CA ALA A 461 -2.48 -8.63 -17.41
C ALA A 461 -1.91 -8.54 -15.98
N PRO A 462 -1.47 -7.37 -15.54
CA PRO A 462 -0.91 -7.20 -14.19
C PRO A 462 -1.98 -7.12 -13.10
N HIS A 463 -3.24 -6.86 -13.48
CA HIS A 463 -4.37 -6.71 -12.56
C HIS A 463 -5.68 -7.07 -13.24
N GLY A 464 -6.76 -7.22 -12.45
CA GLY A 464 -8.13 -7.41 -12.96
C GLY A 464 -8.85 -8.65 -12.44
N GLY A 465 -8.17 -9.58 -11.79
CA GLY A 465 -8.81 -10.78 -11.19
C GLY A 465 -9.58 -11.60 -12.21
N ILE A 466 -10.85 -11.91 -11.92
CA ILE A 466 -11.72 -12.72 -12.80
C ILE A 466 -12.05 -12.01 -14.11
N PHE A 467 -12.03 -10.68 -14.14
CA PHE A 467 -12.39 -9.91 -15.33
C PHE A 467 -11.39 -10.09 -16.49
N VAL A 468 -10.19 -10.56 -16.20
CA VAL A 468 -9.15 -10.84 -17.19
C VAL A 468 -9.04 -12.32 -17.56
N ILE A 469 -10.05 -13.14 -17.19
CA ILE A 469 -10.05 -14.58 -17.44
C ILE A 469 -9.89 -14.93 -18.94
N GLY A 470 -10.41 -14.07 -19.83
CA GLY A 470 -10.34 -14.26 -21.28
C GLY A 470 -8.95 -14.18 -21.87
N VAL A 471 -7.95 -13.62 -21.15
CA VAL A 471 -6.55 -13.51 -21.57
C VAL A 471 -5.63 -14.48 -20.82
N ILE A 472 -6.19 -15.36 -20.03
CA ILE A 472 -5.46 -16.47 -19.38
C ILE A 472 -5.39 -17.64 -20.35
N SER A 473 -4.19 -18.19 -20.57
CA SER A 473 -3.96 -19.27 -21.54
C SER A 473 -4.74 -20.56 -21.24
N ASN A 474 -5.01 -20.86 -19.96
CA ASN A 474 -5.79 -22.01 -19.50
C ASN A 474 -6.83 -21.56 -18.47
N PRO A 475 -7.96 -20.94 -18.90
CA PRO A 475 -8.94 -20.37 -17.99
C PRO A 475 -9.61 -21.42 -17.09
N LEU A 476 -9.88 -22.64 -17.60
CA LEU A 476 -10.49 -23.71 -16.80
C LEU A 476 -9.54 -24.22 -15.73
N GLY A 477 -8.26 -24.41 -16.05
CA GLY A 477 -7.23 -24.77 -15.09
C GLY A 477 -7.05 -23.70 -14.01
N TYR A 478 -7.11 -22.43 -14.41
CA TYR A 478 -7.01 -21.29 -13.48
C TYR A 478 -8.21 -21.23 -12.52
N LEU A 479 -9.45 -21.36 -13.04
CA LEU A 479 -10.66 -21.37 -12.20
C LEU A 479 -10.66 -22.57 -11.25
N PHE A 480 -10.23 -23.73 -11.71
CA PHE A 480 -10.09 -24.91 -10.85
C PHE A 480 -9.07 -24.68 -9.73
N ALA A 481 -7.90 -24.12 -10.07
CA ALA A 481 -6.86 -23.78 -9.10
C ALA A 481 -7.35 -22.76 -8.06
N LEU A 482 -8.10 -21.74 -8.50
CA LEU A 482 -8.71 -20.74 -7.63
C LEU A 482 -9.74 -21.37 -6.68
N ALA A 483 -10.61 -22.22 -7.20
CA ALA A 483 -11.61 -22.91 -6.40
C ALA A 483 -10.96 -23.82 -5.35
N VAL A 484 -9.98 -24.64 -5.75
CA VAL A 484 -9.26 -25.55 -4.84
C VAL A 484 -8.53 -24.77 -3.75
N GLY A 485 -7.77 -23.72 -4.12
CA GLY A 485 -7.06 -22.89 -3.15
C GLY A 485 -8.00 -22.20 -2.17
N SER A 486 -9.13 -21.66 -2.65
CA SER A 486 -10.14 -21.03 -1.80
C SER A 486 -10.79 -22.02 -0.83
N VAL A 487 -11.06 -23.26 -1.29
CA VAL A 487 -11.60 -24.33 -0.45
C VAL A 487 -10.57 -24.79 0.59
N VAL A 488 -9.30 -24.93 0.21
CA VAL A 488 -8.22 -25.25 1.17
C VAL A 488 -8.12 -24.17 2.24
N GLY A 489 -8.13 -22.90 1.85
CA GLY A 489 -8.13 -21.78 2.80
C GLY A 489 -9.36 -21.79 3.71
N MET A 490 -10.55 -22.03 3.14
CA MET A 490 -11.81 -22.16 3.90
C MET A 490 -11.73 -23.27 4.97
N PHE A 491 -11.29 -24.47 4.60
CA PHE A 491 -11.14 -25.56 5.58
C PHE A 491 -10.03 -25.29 6.57
N GLY A 492 -8.93 -24.66 6.15
CA GLY A 492 -7.90 -24.18 7.06
C GLY A 492 -8.48 -23.25 8.13
N LEU A 493 -9.32 -22.30 7.75
CA LEU A 493 -10.02 -21.41 8.69
C LEU A 493 -10.96 -22.16 9.61
N ALA A 494 -11.74 -23.12 9.10
CA ALA A 494 -12.65 -23.92 9.90
C ALA A 494 -11.94 -24.81 10.93
N LEU A 495 -10.73 -25.29 10.59
CA LEU A 495 -9.94 -26.14 11.50
C LEU A 495 -9.19 -25.32 12.57
N LEU A 496 -8.64 -24.17 12.18
CA LEU A 496 -7.78 -23.36 13.05
C LEU A 496 -8.62 -22.45 13.97
N LYS A 497 -9.65 -21.78 13.44
CA LYS A 497 -10.49 -20.84 14.20
C LYS A 497 -11.53 -21.62 15.01
N LYS A 498 -11.57 -21.38 16.33
CA LYS A 498 -12.55 -22.03 17.22
C LYS A 498 -13.96 -21.45 17.03
N PRO A 499 -15.02 -22.27 17.16
CA PRO A 499 -16.38 -21.76 17.18
C PRO A 499 -16.57 -20.73 18.30
N LEU A 500 -17.27 -19.66 17.99
CA LEU A 500 -17.68 -18.67 18.98
C LEU A 500 -18.75 -19.30 19.89
N LYS A 501 -18.61 -19.11 21.19
CA LYS A 501 -19.56 -19.60 22.17
C LYS A 501 -20.86 -18.80 22.17
#